data_89a2d7508b65e04c5ab24565679c31f0
#
_entry.id   89a2d7508b65e04c5ab24565679c31f0
#
_cell.length_a   1.000
_cell.length_b   1.000
_cell.length_c   1.000
_cell.angle_alpha   90.00
_cell.angle_beta   90.00
_cell.angle_gamma   90.00
#
_symmetry.space_group_name_H-M   'P 1'
#
loop_
_entity.id
_entity.type
_entity.pdbx_description
1 polymer ?
#
loop_
_entity_poly.entity_id
_entity_poly.type
_entity_poly.pdbx_seq_one_letter_code
_entity_poly.pdbx_strand_id
1 'polypeptide(L)'
;VWAWYEGRRGEVIKTQPHAGHLAIAQLADTLQSVHGQAVHVDVVTQNVDNLHERAGSPQVTHLHGSLFAPRCAACARPGAFASGEPDPKLMHLEPPHCLHCGGYIRPGVVWFGEAMPQEPWRHAEDAVDACHAMLVVGTSGVVWPAAELPINAHRLGKFVAEINPTPSGLAQYLSLQWPSTAAAGLPALLEALKARAA
;
A
#
# COMPACT_ATOMS: atom_id res chain seq x y z
N VAL A 1 0.04 10.91 -20.86
CA VAL A 1 0.44 10.40 -19.54
C VAL A 1 -0.32 11.14 -18.44
N TRP A 2 -0.16 12.48 -18.30
CA TRP A 2 -0.77 13.25 -17.21
C TRP A 2 -2.29 13.09 -17.13
N ALA A 3 -3.01 13.29 -18.25
CA ALA A 3 -4.47 13.14 -18.30
C ALA A 3 -4.95 11.74 -17.87
N TRP A 4 -4.22 10.69 -18.25
CA TRP A 4 -4.55 9.32 -17.85
C TRP A 4 -4.45 9.13 -16.33
N TYR A 5 -3.39 9.65 -15.71
CA TYR A 5 -3.22 9.58 -14.24
C TYR A 5 -4.23 10.45 -13.50
N GLU A 6 -4.59 11.61 -14.05
CA GLU A 6 -5.66 12.44 -13.47
C GLU A 6 -7.01 11.71 -13.53
N GLY A 7 -7.33 11.02 -14.64
CA GLY A 7 -8.51 10.15 -14.71
C GLY A 7 -8.49 9.06 -13.64
N ARG A 8 -7.36 8.36 -13.46
CA ARG A 8 -7.21 7.34 -12.40
C ARG A 8 -7.37 7.93 -11.01
N ARG A 9 -6.78 9.10 -10.74
CA ARG A 9 -6.96 9.81 -9.46
C ARG A 9 -8.43 10.14 -9.21
N GLY A 10 -9.14 10.60 -10.22
CA GLY A 10 -10.59 10.87 -10.15
C GLY A 10 -11.42 9.62 -9.84
N GLU A 11 -11.07 8.46 -10.40
CA GLU A 11 -11.71 7.19 -10.07
C GLU A 11 -11.46 6.80 -8.60
N VAL A 12 -10.22 6.93 -8.12
CA VAL A 12 -9.87 6.62 -6.72
C VAL A 12 -10.61 7.54 -5.74
N ILE A 13 -10.75 8.84 -6.04
CA ILE A 13 -11.51 9.79 -5.21
C ILE A 13 -12.95 9.28 -4.98
N LYS A 14 -13.58 8.72 -6.01
CA LYS A 14 -14.97 8.21 -5.96
C LYS A 14 -15.08 6.82 -5.33
N THR A 15 -13.98 6.06 -5.29
CA THR A 15 -13.94 4.71 -4.71
C THR A 15 -13.92 4.80 -3.17
N GLN A 16 -14.62 3.88 -2.50
CA GLN A 16 -14.59 3.76 -1.04
C GLN A 16 -13.68 2.61 -0.60
N PRO A 17 -13.02 2.72 0.57
CA PRO A 17 -12.36 1.60 1.20
C PRO A 17 -13.32 0.44 1.41
N HIS A 18 -12.92 -0.77 1.07
CA HIS A 18 -13.72 -1.97 1.32
C HIS A 18 -13.42 -2.57 2.71
N ALA A 19 -14.21 -3.58 3.11
CA ALA A 19 -14.11 -4.20 4.43
C ALA A 19 -12.69 -4.67 4.82
N GLY A 20 -11.87 -5.08 3.86
CA GLY A 20 -10.47 -5.45 4.11
C GLY A 20 -9.59 -4.28 4.54
N HIS A 21 -9.74 -3.09 3.92
CA HIS A 21 -9.03 -1.89 4.36
C HIS A 21 -9.41 -1.49 5.79
N LEU A 22 -10.73 -1.52 6.08
CA LEU A 22 -11.26 -1.21 7.41
C LEU A 22 -10.75 -2.21 8.46
N ALA A 23 -10.65 -3.49 8.10
CA ALA A 23 -10.13 -4.52 8.98
C ALA A 23 -8.65 -4.30 9.30
N ILE A 24 -7.82 -3.93 8.32
CA ILE A 24 -6.41 -3.60 8.55
C ILE A 24 -6.28 -2.43 9.53
N ALA A 25 -7.08 -1.38 9.35
CA ALA A 25 -7.05 -0.20 10.22
C ALA A 25 -7.39 -0.53 11.69
N GLN A 26 -8.21 -1.58 11.94
CA GLN A 26 -8.60 -2.03 13.27
C GLN A 26 -7.68 -3.10 13.86
N LEU A 27 -6.71 -3.60 13.09
CA LEU A 27 -5.94 -4.79 13.48
C LEU A 27 -5.08 -4.54 14.73
N ALA A 28 -4.44 -3.37 14.84
CA ALA A 28 -3.61 -3.03 16.01
C ALA A 28 -4.42 -3.02 17.30
N ASP A 29 -5.56 -2.32 17.31
CA ASP A 29 -6.45 -2.24 18.49
C ASP A 29 -7.02 -3.61 18.87
N THR A 30 -7.39 -4.41 17.86
CA THR A 30 -7.89 -5.77 18.08
C THR A 30 -6.81 -6.66 18.70
N LEU A 31 -5.59 -6.65 18.17
CA LEU A 31 -4.47 -7.42 18.73
C LEU A 31 -4.10 -6.94 20.13
N GLN A 32 -4.12 -5.64 20.38
CA GLN A 32 -3.90 -5.09 21.73
C GLN A 32 -4.94 -5.59 22.72
N SER A 33 -6.22 -5.64 22.32
CA SER A 33 -7.28 -6.16 23.19
C SER A 33 -7.12 -7.64 23.51
N VAL A 34 -6.59 -8.44 22.58
CA VAL A 34 -6.32 -9.88 22.77
C VAL A 34 -5.10 -10.14 23.66
N HIS A 35 -4.03 -9.37 23.46
CA HIS A 35 -2.74 -9.64 24.12
C HIS A 35 -2.48 -8.80 25.38
N GLY A 36 -3.29 -7.77 25.64
CA GLY A 36 -3.12 -6.85 26.77
C GLY A 36 -1.86 -5.97 26.68
N GLN A 37 -1.19 -5.94 25.55
CA GLN A 37 0.01 -5.16 25.28
C GLN A 37 -0.16 -4.31 24.03
N ALA A 38 0.54 -3.17 23.96
CA ALA A 38 0.57 -2.35 22.75
C ALA A 38 1.13 -3.17 21.57
N VAL A 39 0.39 -3.20 20.49
CA VAL A 39 0.77 -3.86 19.24
C VAL A 39 0.91 -2.81 18.16
N HIS A 40 2.01 -2.86 17.44
CA HIS A 40 2.23 -2.03 16.25
C HIS A 40 1.93 -2.82 14.99
N VAL A 41 1.25 -2.20 14.03
CA VAL A 41 0.95 -2.76 12.72
C VAL A 41 1.42 -1.78 11.65
N ASP A 42 2.48 -2.16 10.94
CA ASP A 42 2.95 -1.41 9.77
C ASP A 42 2.17 -1.83 8.53
N VAL A 43 1.68 -0.85 7.77
CA VAL A 43 1.05 -1.09 6.48
C VAL A 43 2.02 -0.68 5.38
N VAL A 44 2.54 -1.68 4.66
CA VAL A 44 3.40 -1.49 3.49
C VAL A 44 2.61 -1.85 2.25
N THR A 45 2.41 -0.91 1.34
CA THR A 45 1.58 -1.12 0.16
C THR A 45 2.32 -0.88 -1.15
N GLN A 46 1.99 -1.69 -2.16
CA GLN A 46 2.38 -1.48 -3.56
C GLN A 46 1.34 -0.63 -4.31
N ASN A 47 0.16 -0.42 -3.71
CA ASN A 47 -0.89 0.40 -4.30
C ASN A 47 -0.51 1.88 -4.26
N VAL A 48 -1.01 2.62 -5.22
CA VAL A 48 -0.75 4.06 -5.39
C VAL A 48 -1.96 4.93 -5.01
N ASP A 49 -3.04 4.30 -4.56
CA ASP A 49 -4.23 4.98 -4.00
C ASP A 49 -4.02 5.37 -2.53
N ASN A 50 -5.04 5.96 -1.91
CA ASN A 50 -5.05 6.35 -0.50
C ASN A 50 -6.17 5.67 0.29
N LEU A 51 -6.56 4.45 -0.10
CA LEU A 51 -7.69 3.77 0.53
C LEU A 51 -7.36 3.27 1.93
N HIS A 52 -6.11 2.94 2.23
CA HIS A 52 -5.66 2.58 3.57
C HIS A 52 -5.78 3.76 4.54
N GLU A 53 -5.31 4.95 4.15
CA GLU A 53 -5.42 6.17 4.95
C GLU A 53 -6.89 6.54 5.16
N ARG A 54 -7.70 6.47 4.10
CA ARG A 54 -9.15 6.76 4.17
C ARG A 54 -9.91 5.73 5.00
N ALA A 55 -9.39 4.53 5.16
CA ALA A 55 -9.90 3.51 6.07
C ALA A 55 -9.52 3.76 7.53
N GLY A 56 -8.56 4.66 7.79
CA GLY A 56 -8.10 5.00 9.13
C GLY A 56 -6.76 4.35 9.53
N SER A 57 -6.02 3.75 8.60
CA SER A 57 -4.65 3.27 8.89
C SER A 57 -3.76 4.48 9.22
N PRO A 58 -3.12 4.53 10.41
CA PRO A 58 -2.44 5.74 10.88
C PRO A 58 -1.14 6.04 10.14
N GLN A 59 -0.49 5.01 9.64
CA GLN A 59 0.77 5.12 8.90
C GLN A 59 0.79 4.09 7.78
N VAL A 60 1.03 4.57 6.55
CA VAL A 60 1.06 3.74 5.35
C VAL A 60 2.34 4.03 4.56
N THR A 61 3.13 3.00 4.30
CA THR A 61 4.35 3.10 3.50
C THR A 61 4.07 2.72 2.05
N HIS A 62 4.12 3.68 1.15
CA HIS A 62 3.87 3.50 -0.28
C HIS A 62 5.16 3.18 -1.04
N LEU A 63 5.39 1.92 -1.38
CA LEU A 63 6.58 1.49 -2.12
C LEU A 63 6.64 2.07 -3.54
N HIS A 64 5.50 2.16 -4.20
CA HIS A 64 5.40 2.63 -5.58
C HIS A 64 4.93 4.09 -5.70
N GLY A 65 5.07 4.86 -4.61
CA GLY A 65 4.61 6.25 -4.56
C GLY A 65 3.10 6.38 -4.48
N SER A 66 2.57 7.58 -4.78
CA SER A 66 1.14 7.86 -4.63
C SER A 66 0.61 8.72 -5.78
N LEU A 67 -0.64 8.43 -6.18
CA LEU A 67 -1.41 9.27 -7.10
C LEU A 67 -1.70 10.66 -6.51
N PHE A 68 -1.64 10.80 -5.18
CA PHE A 68 -1.97 12.04 -4.45
C PHE A 68 -0.74 12.87 -4.05
N ALA A 69 0.46 12.46 -4.44
CA ALA A 69 1.71 13.15 -4.15
C ALA A 69 2.49 13.46 -5.45
N PRO A 70 1.97 14.35 -6.33
CA PRO A 70 2.65 14.70 -7.58
C PRO A 70 3.99 15.38 -7.29
N ARG A 71 4.94 15.25 -8.20
CA ARG A 71 6.29 15.82 -8.07
C ARG A 71 6.79 16.41 -9.38
N CYS A 72 7.74 17.33 -9.28
CA CYS A 72 8.41 17.86 -10.46
C CYS A 72 9.30 16.79 -11.12
N ALA A 73 9.19 16.65 -12.43
CA ALA A 73 10.01 15.72 -13.19
C ALA A 73 11.50 16.12 -13.24
N ALA A 74 11.80 17.43 -13.11
CA ALA A 74 13.16 17.94 -13.23
C ALA A 74 13.89 18.09 -11.87
N CYS A 75 13.21 18.59 -10.83
CA CYS A 75 13.84 18.87 -9.53
C CYS A 75 13.32 18.01 -8.38
N ALA A 76 12.44 17.06 -8.66
CA ALA A 76 11.81 16.12 -7.72
C ALA A 76 11.01 16.75 -6.56
N ARG A 77 10.94 18.08 -6.45
CA ARG A 77 10.17 18.77 -5.42
C ARG A 77 8.68 18.43 -5.54
N PRO A 78 7.93 18.41 -4.41
CA PRO A 78 6.49 18.26 -4.43
C PRO A 78 5.84 19.23 -5.40
N GLY A 79 4.86 18.75 -6.13
CA GLY A 79 4.05 19.53 -7.06
C GLY A 79 2.62 19.70 -6.54
N ALA A 80 1.85 20.50 -7.24
CA ALA A 80 0.42 20.64 -7.00
C ALA A 80 -0.38 20.16 -8.22
N PHE A 81 -1.58 19.66 -7.95
CA PHE A 81 -2.57 19.44 -9.00
C PHE A 81 -3.15 20.78 -9.48
N ALA A 82 -3.62 20.82 -10.72
CA ALA A 82 -4.49 21.92 -11.12
C ALA A 82 -5.76 21.92 -10.24
N SER A 83 -6.32 23.09 -10.00
CA SER A 83 -7.55 23.24 -9.21
C SER A 83 -8.74 22.54 -9.88
N GLY A 84 -9.55 21.82 -9.11
CA GLY A 84 -10.76 21.16 -9.54
C GLY A 84 -10.66 19.62 -9.55
N GLU A 85 -11.80 18.97 -9.69
CA GLU A 85 -11.86 17.52 -9.90
C GLU A 85 -11.36 17.18 -11.32
N PRO A 86 -10.56 16.10 -11.47
CA PRO A 86 -10.12 15.67 -12.79
C PRO A 86 -11.32 15.23 -13.64
N ASP A 87 -11.43 15.76 -14.84
CA ASP A 87 -12.41 15.26 -15.82
C ASP A 87 -11.87 13.98 -16.47
N PRO A 88 -12.50 12.81 -16.22
CA PRO A 88 -12.03 11.54 -16.80
C PRO A 88 -12.17 11.46 -18.31
N LYS A 89 -12.86 12.40 -18.96
CA LYS A 89 -13.04 12.45 -20.42
C LYS A 89 -11.93 13.19 -21.14
N LEU A 90 -11.07 13.92 -20.41
CA LEU A 90 -9.98 14.66 -21.02
C LEU A 90 -8.87 13.70 -21.47
N MET A 91 -8.77 13.51 -22.80
CA MET A 91 -7.71 12.69 -23.42
C MET A 91 -6.35 13.42 -23.45
N HIS A 92 -6.35 14.74 -23.44
CA HIS A 92 -5.17 15.59 -23.44
C HIS A 92 -5.30 16.65 -22.34
N LEU A 93 -4.35 16.63 -21.42
CA LEU A 93 -4.20 17.62 -20.37
C LEU A 93 -2.72 17.92 -20.22
N GLU A 94 -2.38 19.19 -20.31
CA GLU A 94 -1.00 19.63 -20.09
C GLU A 94 -0.67 19.54 -18.58
N PRO A 95 0.49 18.96 -18.22
CA PRO A 95 0.91 18.92 -16.84
C PRO A 95 1.15 20.34 -16.31
N PRO A 96 0.85 20.64 -15.05
CA PRO A 96 1.24 21.91 -14.43
C PRO A 96 2.75 22.10 -14.45
N HIS A 97 3.17 23.37 -14.41
CA HIS A 97 4.58 23.71 -14.26
C HIS A 97 4.98 23.80 -12.79
N CYS A 98 6.19 23.37 -12.51
CA CYS A 98 6.82 23.51 -11.19
C CYS A 98 7.08 24.98 -10.87
N LEU A 99 6.54 25.48 -9.78
CA LEU A 99 6.72 26.87 -9.34
C LEU A 99 8.18 27.21 -8.98
N HIS A 100 9.04 26.18 -8.77
CA HIS A 100 10.43 26.40 -8.41
C HIS A 100 11.39 26.45 -9.61
N CYS A 101 11.22 25.53 -10.58
CA CYS A 101 12.18 25.40 -11.70
C CYS A 101 11.53 25.47 -13.09
N GLY A 102 10.21 25.64 -13.19
CA GLY A 102 9.47 25.67 -14.44
C GLY A 102 9.32 24.33 -15.16
N GLY A 103 9.92 23.25 -14.66
CA GLY A 103 9.76 21.91 -15.23
C GLY A 103 8.34 21.36 -15.04
N TYR A 104 7.97 20.35 -15.82
CA TYR A 104 6.65 19.75 -15.72
C TYR A 104 6.45 18.97 -14.42
N ILE A 105 5.24 19.05 -13.86
CA ILE A 105 4.79 18.19 -12.77
C ILE A 105 4.39 16.83 -13.37
N ARG A 106 4.76 15.76 -12.68
CA ARG A 106 4.40 14.38 -13.03
C ARG A 106 3.65 13.71 -11.88
N PRO A 107 2.89 12.62 -12.15
CA PRO A 107 2.36 11.77 -11.09
C PRO A 107 3.46 11.27 -10.15
N GLY A 108 3.17 11.22 -8.86
CA GLY A 108 4.14 10.80 -7.83
C GLY A 108 4.32 9.29 -7.72
N VAL A 109 3.97 8.56 -8.77
CA VAL A 109 4.10 7.10 -8.84
C VAL A 109 5.48 6.69 -9.38
N VAL A 110 5.93 5.50 -9.00
CA VAL A 110 7.13 4.86 -9.55
C VAL A 110 6.73 4.08 -10.80
N TRP A 111 7.36 4.38 -11.93
CA TRP A 111 7.14 3.64 -13.17
C TRP A 111 8.10 2.45 -13.29
N PHE A 112 7.74 1.47 -14.10
CA PHE A 112 8.63 0.37 -14.40
C PHE A 112 9.98 0.90 -14.95
N GLY A 113 11.08 0.38 -14.40
CA GLY A 113 12.44 0.83 -14.71
C GLY A 113 12.93 2.03 -13.89
N GLU A 114 12.09 2.64 -13.06
CA GLU A 114 12.53 3.67 -12.11
C GLU A 114 13.01 3.03 -10.79
N ALA A 115 13.96 3.71 -10.14
CA ALA A 115 14.41 3.32 -8.81
C ALA A 115 13.28 3.50 -7.78
N MET A 116 13.23 2.58 -6.81
CA MET A 116 12.34 2.69 -5.67
C MET A 116 12.73 3.88 -4.79
N PRO A 117 11.75 4.58 -4.18
CA PRO A 117 12.03 5.63 -3.21
C PRO A 117 12.79 5.06 -2.01
N GLN A 118 13.96 5.60 -1.70
CA GLN A 118 14.85 5.06 -0.67
C GLN A 118 14.22 5.04 0.73
N GLU A 119 13.55 6.12 1.13
CA GLU A 119 12.97 6.23 2.47
C GLU A 119 11.82 5.23 2.70
N PRO A 120 10.79 5.14 1.82
CA PRO A 120 9.76 4.10 1.94
C PRO A 120 10.32 2.67 1.89
N TRP A 121 11.35 2.43 1.08
CA TRP A 121 11.97 1.12 1.02
C TRP A 121 12.65 0.76 2.35
N ARG A 122 13.46 1.67 2.90
CA ARG A 122 14.11 1.47 4.20
C ARG A 122 13.09 1.25 5.33
N HIS A 123 12.01 2.03 5.37
CA HIS A 123 10.93 1.81 6.34
C HIS A 123 10.32 0.41 6.22
N ALA A 124 10.14 -0.09 5.00
CA ALA A 124 9.63 -1.44 4.79
C ALA A 124 10.61 -2.52 5.26
N GLU A 125 11.91 -2.34 5.03
CA GLU A 125 12.96 -3.24 5.54
C GLU A 125 12.99 -3.20 7.07
N ASP A 126 12.99 -2.02 7.68
CA ASP A 126 12.96 -1.85 9.15
C ASP A 126 11.71 -2.54 9.76
N ALA A 127 10.55 -2.43 9.11
CA ALA A 127 9.31 -3.11 9.53
C ALA A 127 9.43 -4.64 9.42
N VAL A 128 10.07 -5.17 8.37
CA VAL A 128 10.35 -6.61 8.23
C VAL A 128 11.27 -7.09 9.35
N ASP A 129 12.32 -6.34 9.65
CA ASP A 129 13.28 -6.72 10.70
C ASP A 129 12.62 -6.74 12.08
N ALA A 130 11.76 -5.75 12.35
CA ALA A 130 11.08 -5.59 13.64
C ALA A 130 9.88 -6.51 13.84
N CYS A 131 9.21 -6.97 12.80
CA CYS A 131 7.96 -7.70 12.93
C CYS A 131 8.15 -9.11 13.53
N HIS A 132 7.11 -9.62 14.19
CA HIS A 132 7.01 -11.02 14.63
C HIS A 132 6.29 -11.88 13.60
N ALA A 133 5.39 -11.28 12.84
CA ALA A 133 4.64 -11.92 11.78
C ALA A 133 4.39 -10.94 10.63
N MET A 134 4.31 -11.45 9.41
CA MET A 134 3.95 -10.70 8.22
C MET A 134 2.69 -11.27 7.59
N LEU A 135 1.76 -10.39 7.25
CA LEU A 135 0.57 -10.75 6.49
C LEU A 135 0.68 -10.17 5.07
N VAL A 136 0.72 -11.05 4.09
CA VAL A 136 0.77 -10.72 2.67
C VAL A 136 -0.64 -10.78 2.10
N VAL A 137 -1.09 -9.70 1.45
CA VAL A 137 -2.50 -9.59 1.02
C VAL A 137 -2.60 -9.15 -0.44
N GLY A 138 -3.28 -9.94 -1.26
CA GLY A 138 -3.70 -9.56 -2.60
C GLY A 138 -2.57 -9.21 -3.58
N THR A 139 -1.37 -9.78 -3.41
CA THR A 139 -0.25 -9.56 -4.33
C THR A 139 0.06 -10.81 -5.15
N SER A 140 0.56 -10.62 -6.38
CA SER A 140 1.07 -11.73 -7.19
C SER A 140 2.38 -12.34 -6.67
N GLY A 141 3.13 -11.59 -5.86
CA GLY A 141 4.43 -11.99 -5.33
C GLY A 141 5.56 -12.09 -6.38
N VAL A 142 5.38 -11.49 -7.56
CA VAL A 142 6.37 -11.52 -8.66
C VAL A 142 6.92 -10.16 -9.04
N VAL A 143 6.44 -9.08 -8.41
CA VAL A 143 6.91 -7.71 -8.69
C VAL A 143 8.10 -7.40 -7.80
N TRP A 144 9.26 -7.22 -8.42
CA TRP A 144 10.51 -6.88 -7.73
C TRP A 144 10.74 -5.36 -7.69
N PRO A 145 11.37 -4.84 -6.61
CA PRO A 145 11.93 -5.56 -5.46
C PRO A 145 10.90 -5.89 -4.36
N ALA A 146 9.63 -5.44 -4.44
CA ALA A 146 8.64 -5.60 -3.38
C ALA A 146 8.44 -7.06 -2.92
N ALA A 147 8.58 -8.03 -3.83
CA ALA A 147 8.52 -9.47 -3.52
C ALA A 147 9.64 -9.95 -2.57
N GLU A 148 10.71 -9.18 -2.43
CA GLU A 148 11.83 -9.51 -1.52
C GLU A 148 11.44 -9.39 -0.05
N LEU A 149 10.54 -8.49 0.31
CA LEU A 149 10.14 -8.26 1.71
C LEU A 149 9.59 -9.52 2.40
N PRO A 150 8.58 -10.24 1.85
CA PRO A 150 8.10 -11.49 2.47
C PRO A 150 9.14 -12.62 2.41
N ILE A 151 10.01 -12.65 1.40
CA ILE A 151 11.11 -13.61 1.32
C ILE A 151 12.11 -13.37 2.46
N ASN A 152 12.44 -12.12 2.73
CA ASN A 152 13.35 -11.75 3.83
C ASN A 152 12.72 -12.02 5.19
N ALA A 153 11.43 -11.72 5.38
CA ALA A 153 10.70 -12.11 6.59
C ALA A 153 10.80 -13.64 6.84
N HIS A 154 10.57 -14.45 5.81
CA HIS A 154 10.73 -15.90 5.90
C HIS A 154 12.16 -16.32 6.27
N ARG A 155 13.19 -15.73 5.63
CA ARG A 155 14.62 -16.01 5.91
C ARG A 155 15.01 -15.66 7.34
N LEU A 156 14.39 -14.64 7.92
CA LEU A 156 14.55 -14.23 9.32
C LEU A 156 13.74 -15.11 10.28
N GLY A 157 13.07 -16.15 9.80
CA GLY A 157 12.28 -17.08 10.62
C GLY A 157 10.96 -16.50 11.11
N LYS A 158 10.48 -15.40 10.52
CA LYS A 158 9.18 -14.79 10.86
C LYS A 158 8.04 -15.66 10.34
N PHE A 159 6.88 -15.58 11.01
CA PHE A 159 5.66 -16.20 10.50
C PHE A 159 5.11 -15.38 9.34
N VAL A 160 5.02 -15.96 8.14
CA VAL A 160 4.51 -15.30 6.94
C VAL A 160 3.21 -15.96 6.52
N ALA A 161 2.10 -15.22 6.60
CA ALA A 161 0.79 -15.67 6.14
C ALA A 161 0.37 -14.92 4.88
N GLU A 162 -0.37 -15.58 4.00
CA GLU A 162 -0.93 -14.97 2.80
C GLU A 162 -2.46 -15.07 2.80
N ILE A 163 -3.13 -13.95 2.48
CA ILE A 163 -4.55 -13.92 2.10
C ILE A 163 -4.62 -13.53 0.63
N ASN A 164 -4.91 -14.49 -0.22
CA ASN A 164 -4.98 -14.29 -1.67
C ASN A 164 -5.97 -15.30 -2.29
N PRO A 165 -6.83 -14.90 -3.24
CA PRO A 165 -7.76 -15.84 -3.89
C PRO A 165 -7.06 -17.00 -4.61
N THR A 166 -5.88 -16.76 -5.12
CA THR A 166 -5.05 -17.74 -5.82
C THR A 166 -3.63 -17.75 -5.27
N PRO A 167 -2.91 -18.88 -5.31
CA PRO A 167 -1.52 -18.95 -4.89
C PRO A 167 -0.66 -17.91 -5.61
N SER A 168 0.18 -17.21 -4.86
CA SER A 168 1.14 -16.26 -5.40
C SER A 168 2.49 -16.92 -5.71
N GLY A 169 3.42 -16.17 -6.30
CA GLY A 169 4.82 -16.59 -6.49
C GLY A 169 5.59 -16.81 -5.19
N LEU A 170 4.98 -16.54 -4.03
CA LEU A 170 5.60 -16.64 -2.71
C LEU A 170 5.32 -17.98 -1.99
N ALA A 171 4.57 -18.90 -2.59
CA ALA A 171 4.05 -20.10 -1.94
C ALA A 171 5.09 -20.88 -1.09
N GLN A 172 6.34 -20.99 -1.56
CA GLN A 172 7.42 -21.70 -0.86
C GLN A 172 7.96 -20.96 0.39
N TYR A 173 7.61 -19.69 0.58
CA TYR A 173 8.06 -18.85 1.67
C TYR A 173 6.96 -18.61 2.73
N LEU A 174 5.78 -19.20 2.53
CA LEU A 174 4.62 -18.99 3.39
C LEU A 174 4.56 -20.04 4.51
N SER A 175 4.28 -19.57 5.72
CA SER A 175 3.90 -20.42 6.86
C SER A 175 2.44 -20.84 6.78
N LEU A 176 1.59 -19.98 6.20
CA LEU A 176 0.16 -20.21 6.02
C LEU A 176 -0.33 -19.57 4.72
N GLN A 177 -1.13 -20.29 3.96
CA GLN A 177 -1.86 -19.76 2.82
C GLN A 177 -3.36 -19.85 3.09
N TRP A 178 -4.05 -18.73 2.97
CA TRP A 178 -5.50 -18.64 3.14
C TRP A 178 -6.15 -18.18 1.84
N PRO A 179 -6.82 -19.09 1.10
CA PRO A 179 -7.45 -18.77 -0.19
C PRO A 179 -8.72 -17.92 0.03
N SER A 180 -8.57 -16.61 0.05
CA SER A 180 -9.66 -15.66 0.25
C SER A 180 -9.34 -14.32 -0.40
N THR A 181 -10.38 -13.53 -0.68
CA THR A 181 -10.19 -12.12 -1.02
C THR A 181 -9.85 -11.30 0.23
N ALA A 182 -9.14 -10.18 0.05
CA ALA A 182 -8.88 -9.25 1.17
C ALA A 182 -10.17 -8.78 1.86
N ALA A 183 -11.23 -8.53 1.06
CA ALA A 183 -12.51 -8.04 1.57
C ALA A 183 -13.28 -9.07 2.42
N ALA A 184 -13.01 -10.35 2.26
CA ALA A 184 -13.62 -11.42 3.05
C ALA A 184 -12.68 -11.96 4.13
N GLY A 185 -11.42 -12.23 3.80
CA GLY A 185 -10.47 -12.87 4.71
C GLY A 185 -10.05 -11.98 5.87
N LEU A 186 -9.80 -10.69 5.63
CA LEU A 186 -9.36 -9.78 6.70
C LEU A 186 -10.43 -9.53 7.77
N PRO A 187 -11.71 -9.27 7.44
CA PRO A 187 -12.76 -9.22 8.44
C PRO A 187 -12.92 -10.54 9.21
N ALA A 188 -12.84 -11.69 8.54
CA ALA A 188 -12.91 -12.98 9.19
C ALA A 188 -11.73 -13.22 10.16
N LEU A 189 -10.53 -12.78 9.80
CA LEU A 189 -9.37 -12.77 10.71
C LEU A 189 -9.63 -11.93 11.95
N LEU A 190 -10.16 -10.71 11.78
CA LEU A 190 -10.51 -9.82 12.90
C LEU A 190 -11.52 -10.46 13.86
N GLU A 191 -12.57 -11.06 13.34
CA GLU A 191 -13.58 -11.74 14.17
C GLU A 191 -13.00 -12.94 14.90
N ALA A 192 -12.13 -13.73 14.25
CA ALA A 192 -11.44 -14.84 14.90
C ALA A 192 -10.50 -14.37 16.03
N LEU A 193 -9.84 -13.23 15.87
CA LEU A 193 -9.00 -12.62 16.92
C LEU A 193 -9.86 -12.14 18.08
N LYS A 194 -10.97 -11.42 17.83
CA LYS A 194 -11.90 -10.94 18.87
C LYS A 194 -12.50 -12.07 19.68
N ALA A 195 -12.84 -13.20 19.03
CA ALA A 195 -13.37 -14.38 19.72
C ALA A 195 -12.36 -15.03 20.69
N ARG A 196 -11.08 -14.73 20.58
CA ARG A 196 -10.05 -15.19 21.52
C ARG A 196 -9.84 -14.25 22.71
N ALA A 197 -10.34 -13.01 22.63
CA ALA A 197 -10.27 -12.03 23.72
C ALA A 197 -11.45 -12.13 24.69
N ALA A 198 -12.51 -12.83 24.30
CA ALA A 198 -13.73 -13.08 25.09
C ALA A 198 -13.60 -14.37 25.90
#